data_d6b3e6bfa7759ff0a646a04a26d0855e
#
_entry.id   d6b3e6bfa7759ff0a646a04a26d0855e
#
_cell.length_a   1.000
_cell.length_b   1.000
_cell.length_c   1.000
_cell.angle_alpha   90.00
_cell.angle_beta   90.00
_cell.angle_gamma   90.00
#
_symmetry.space_group_name_H-M   'P 1'
#
loop_
_entity.id
_entity.type
_entity.pdbx_description
1 polymer ?
#
loop_
_entity_poly.entity_id
_entity_poly.type
_entity_poly.pdbx_seq_one_letter_code
_entity_poly.pdbx_strand_id
1 'polypeptide(L)'
;HNETLVSYLPLAHVAERFTSQWGSIYNGHQVYLCPDAAELLPYLLEARPTAFVGVPRVWEKLMAGINAGIGAEPDEAKRQMAQGALAAAMQAYKLRRDGQPVPAELASVVERAQPLFVLLRSKIGLERCHLAVTSTAPCRPEVHEFWAALGMPLYEVWGMSELTGPATTVPINDHRAPSVGVPMPGVEARLGEDGELLIRGGNVMVGYYRDPEKTAEAIDSDGWVHSGDIAQLGPDGHYRIVDRKKELIITSSGKNISPANLEAVAKSSPIIGQAVAIGDGHSFITVLVVLDPQVAPMWAKGRGIESSSMAELVEHPSTIAEVRRALTVANTHLSRIEQFKRFTILPTEWSPESEELTPTMKLKRRVIHTKYKDQVDAMYAEPPGGHSVDPEHNGSAASD
;
A
#
# COMPACT_ATOMS: atom_id res chain seq x y z
N HIS A 1 -14.41 -14.57 24.86
CA HIS A 1 -13.65 -14.25 23.66
C HIS A 1 -12.24 -13.85 24.07
N ASN A 2 -11.23 -14.71 23.83
CA ASN A 2 -9.83 -14.44 24.17
C ASN A 2 -9.08 -14.00 22.90
N GLU A 3 -9.51 -12.88 22.30
CA GLU A 3 -8.77 -12.31 21.17
C GLU A 3 -7.46 -11.69 21.67
N THR A 4 -6.42 -11.94 20.93
CA THR A 4 -5.07 -11.39 21.19
C THR A 4 -4.67 -10.47 20.04
N LEU A 5 -4.21 -9.27 20.38
CA LEU A 5 -3.80 -8.22 19.46
C LEU A 5 -2.37 -7.77 19.75
N VAL A 6 -1.71 -7.22 18.74
CA VAL A 6 -0.45 -6.47 18.90
C VAL A 6 -0.70 -5.01 18.53
N SER A 7 -0.46 -4.11 19.47
CA SER A 7 -0.56 -2.65 19.32
C SER A 7 0.83 -2.10 19.00
N TYR A 8 0.98 -1.46 17.86
CA TYR A 8 2.28 -0.94 17.40
C TYR A 8 2.19 0.41 16.69
N LEU A 9 0.99 0.84 16.31
CA LEU A 9 0.80 2.14 15.71
C LEU A 9 0.70 3.23 16.80
N PRO A 10 1.03 4.49 16.52
CA PRO A 10 0.83 5.58 17.46
C PRO A 10 -0.65 5.72 17.85
N LEU A 11 -0.96 5.92 19.14
CA LEU A 11 -2.32 6.18 19.62
C LEU A 11 -2.91 7.52 19.09
N ALA A 12 -2.11 8.37 18.46
CA ALA A 12 -2.60 9.50 17.68
C ALA A 12 -3.35 9.05 16.42
N HIS A 13 -3.13 7.81 15.95
CA HIS A 13 -3.85 7.24 14.83
C HIS A 13 -5.16 6.60 15.29
N VAL A 14 -6.28 7.00 14.67
CA VAL A 14 -7.61 6.50 15.05
C VAL A 14 -7.75 4.99 14.90
N ALA A 15 -7.08 4.36 13.92
CA ALA A 15 -7.10 2.90 13.75
C ALA A 15 -6.55 2.19 14.99
N GLU A 16 -5.44 2.70 15.58
CA GLU A 16 -4.88 2.12 16.81
C GLU A 16 -5.83 2.30 17.99
N ARG A 17 -6.42 3.49 18.15
CA ARG A 17 -7.43 3.71 19.20
C ARG A 17 -8.62 2.79 19.06
N PHE A 18 -9.12 2.64 17.84
CA PHE A 18 -10.27 1.77 17.55
C PHE A 18 -9.96 0.30 17.91
N THR A 19 -8.82 -0.22 17.47
CA THR A 19 -8.48 -1.64 17.63
C THR A 19 -7.99 -1.98 19.03
N SER A 20 -6.96 -1.28 19.51
CA SER A 20 -6.24 -1.66 20.72
C SER A 20 -6.80 -1.03 21.99
N GLN A 21 -7.44 0.13 21.90
CA GLN A 21 -7.98 0.81 23.07
C GLN A 21 -9.49 0.57 23.20
N TRP A 22 -10.32 1.08 22.27
CA TRP A 22 -11.77 0.97 22.40
C TRP A 22 -12.28 -0.44 22.18
N GLY A 23 -11.74 -1.12 21.15
CA GLY A 23 -12.08 -2.51 20.86
C GLY A 23 -11.74 -3.45 22.02
N SER A 24 -10.60 -3.24 22.68
CA SER A 24 -10.20 -4.05 23.82
C SER A 24 -11.04 -3.79 25.07
N ILE A 25 -11.40 -2.53 25.34
CA ILE A 25 -12.29 -2.18 26.45
C ILE A 25 -13.67 -2.81 26.23
N TYR A 26 -14.19 -2.76 25.00
CA TYR A 26 -15.53 -3.28 24.68
C TYR A 26 -15.59 -4.82 24.65
N ASN A 27 -14.56 -5.47 24.05
CA ASN A 27 -14.57 -6.93 23.82
C ASN A 27 -13.71 -7.73 24.79
N GLY A 28 -12.90 -7.10 25.65
CA GLY A 28 -12.02 -7.79 26.58
C GLY A 28 -10.82 -8.45 25.88
N HIS A 29 -10.23 -7.81 24.88
CA HIS A 29 -9.05 -8.32 24.16
C HIS A 29 -7.79 -8.25 25.03
N GLN A 30 -6.89 -9.22 24.86
CA GLN A 30 -5.52 -9.15 25.36
C GLN A 30 -4.67 -8.39 24.34
N VAL A 31 -3.97 -7.34 24.79
CA VAL A 31 -3.15 -6.47 23.93
C VAL A 31 -1.70 -6.53 24.36
N TYR A 32 -0.82 -6.87 23.43
CA TYR A 32 0.63 -6.76 23.56
C TYR A 32 1.06 -5.41 22.97
N LEU A 33 1.77 -4.62 23.78
CA LEU A 33 2.23 -3.29 23.38
C LEU A 33 3.63 -3.39 22.78
N CYS A 34 3.78 -3.08 21.51
CA CYS A 34 5.04 -3.00 20.79
C CYS A 34 5.44 -1.52 20.68
N PRO A 35 6.46 -1.05 21.39
CA PRO A 35 6.82 0.37 21.44
C PRO A 35 7.49 0.87 20.16
N ASP A 36 8.13 -0.02 19.40
CA ASP A 36 8.81 0.29 18.14
C ASP A 36 8.32 -0.65 17.03
N ALA A 37 7.74 -0.07 15.99
CA ALA A 37 7.26 -0.81 14.82
C ALA A 37 8.40 -1.55 14.08
N ALA A 38 9.66 -1.15 14.24
CA ALA A 38 10.80 -1.88 13.70
C ALA A 38 11.00 -3.25 14.36
N GLU A 39 10.57 -3.39 15.61
CA GLU A 39 10.65 -4.62 16.40
C GLU A 39 9.37 -5.47 16.36
N LEU A 40 8.45 -5.18 15.47
CA LEU A 40 7.13 -5.83 15.41
C LEU A 40 7.20 -7.37 15.33
N LEU A 41 8.16 -7.93 14.58
CA LEU A 41 8.25 -9.39 14.38
C LEU A 41 8.46 -10.18 15.68
N PRO A 42 9.38 -9.84 16.58
CA PRO A 42 9.47 -10.48 17.91
C PRO A 42 8.15 -10.48 18.70
N TYR A 43 7.42 -9.36 18.68
CA TYR A 43 6.13 -9.25 19.37
C TYR A 43 5.04 -10.12 18.72
N LEU A 44 5.01 -10.24 17.39
CA LEU A 44 4.10 -11.17 16.69
C LEU A 44 4.39 -12.62 17.07
N LEU A 45 5.65 -13.01 17.13
CA LEU A 45 6.08 -14.36 17.51
C LEU A 45 5.72 -14.70 18.98
N GLU A 46 5.82 -13.75 19.88
CA GLU A 46 5.45 -13.92 21.29
C GLU A 46 3.93 -13.94 21.48
N ALA A 47 3.23 -12.93 20.96
CA ALA A 47 1.81 -12.74 21.16
C ALA A 47 0.97 -13.77 20.40
N ARG A 48 1.41 -14.20 19.22
CA ARG A 48 0.67 -15.07 18.30
C ARG A 48 -0.77 -14.60 18.13
N PRO A 49 -0.98 -13.36 17.63
CA PRO A 49 -2.27 -12.70 17.65
C PRO A 49 -3.32 -13.48 16.86
N THR A 50 -4.57 -13.40 17.35
CA THR A 50 -5.73 -13.99 16.69
C THR A 50 -6.37 -13.04 15.70
N ALA A 51 -6.21 -11.74 15.92
CA ALA A 51 -6.53 -10.67 14.98
C ALA A 51 -5.35 -9.71 14.84
N PHE A 52 -5.06 -9.25 13.63
CA PHE A 52 -3.96 -8.35 13.36
C PHE A 52 -4.33 -7.29 12.35
N VAL A 53 -4.09 -6.02 12.70
CA VAL A 53 -4.28 -4.86 11.83
C VAL A 53 -2.91 -4.40 11.37
N GLY A 54 -2.62 -4.60 10.10
CA GLY A 54 -1.36 -4.18 9.48
C GLY A 54 -1.57 -3.11 8.43
N VAL A 55 -0.72 -2.08 8.43
CA VAL A 55 -0.65 -1.18 7.27
C VAL A 55 -0.02 -1.93 6.08
N PRO A 56 -0.29 -1.55 4.81
CA PRO A 56 0.20 -2.30 3.65
C PRO A 56 1.69 -2.62 3.69
N ARG A 57 2.52 -1.68 4.12
CA ARG A 57 3.98 -1.87 4.23
C ARG A 57 4.38 -2.98 5.21
N VAL A 58 3.62 -3.19 6.27
CA VAL A 58 3.85 -4.30 7.22
C VAL A 58 3.57 -5.63 6.53
N TRP A 59 2.44 -5.73 5.83
CA TRP A 59 2.08 -6.92 5.06
C TRP A 59 3.09 -7.25 3.96
N GLU A 60 3.61 -6.23 3.28
CA GLU A 60 4.68 -6.37 2.28
C GLU A 60 5.99 -6.87 2.89
N LYS A 61 6.42 -6.32 4.03
CA LYS A 61 7.64 -6.77 4.72
C LYS A 61 7.51 -8.22 5.20
N LEU A 62 6.38 -8.59 5.78
CA LEU A 62 6.13 -9.97 6.23
C LEU A 62 6.09 -10.94 5.03
N MET A 63 5.46 -10.56 3.93
CA MET A 63 5.47 -11.32 2.67
C MET A 63 6.89 -11.50 2.14
N ALA A 64 7.68 -10.44 2.11
CA ALA A 64 9.08 -10.50 1.67
C ALA A 64 9.91 -11.42 2.57
N GLY A 65 9.69 -11.38 3.89
CA GLY A 65 10.34 -12.26 4.86
C GLY A 65 10.02 -13.74 4.63
N ILE A 66 8.76 -14.09 4.39
CA ILE A 66 8.35 -15.46 4.05
C ILE A 66 9.01 -15.92 2.75
N ASN A 67 8.97 -15.09 1.70
CA ASN A 67 9.58 -15.44 0.41
C ASN A 67 11.10 -15.61 0.51
N ALA A 68 11.78 -14.76 1.29
CA ALA A 68 13.21 -14.90 1.57
C ALA A 68 13.50 -16.20 2.33
N GLY A 69 12.67 -16.55 3.32
CA GLY A 69 12.78 -17.80 4.06
C GLY A 69 12.61 -19.04 3.16
N ILE A 70 11.64 -19.02 2.25
CA ILE A 70 11.46 -20.07 1.24
C ILE A 70 12.70 -20.14 0.32
N GLY A 71 13.20 -18.99 -0.14
CA GLY A 71 14.38 -18.91 -1.02
C GLY A 71 15.67 -19.41 -0.36
N ALA A 72 15.78 -19.26 0.97
CA ALA A 72 16.93 -19.71 1.76
C ALA A 72 16.86 -21.19 2.17
N GLU A 73 15.76 -21.91 1.89
CA GLU A 73 15.66 -23.36 2.17
C GLU A 73 16.76 -24.12 1.41
N PRO A 74 17.69 -24.80 2.13
CA PRO A 74 18.81 -25.47 1.49
C PRO A 74 18.41 -26.71 0.70
N ASP A 75 17.32 -27.37 1.08
CA ASP A 75 16.78 -28.53 0.37
C ASP A 75 16.00 -28.04 -0.87
N GLU A 76 16.57 -28.29 -2.05
CA GLU A 76 15.99 -27.89 -3.33
C GLU A 76 14.57 -28.43 -3.53
N ALA A 77 14.31 -29.69 -3.15
CA ALA A 77 13.00 -30.30 -3.31
C ALA A 77 11.94 -29.62 -2.41
N LYS A 78 12.30 -29.29 -1.17
CA LYS A 78 11.42 -28.56 -0.25
C LYS A 78 11.17 -27.13 -0.74
N ARG A 79 12.21 -26.45 -1.24
CA ARG A 79 12.10 -25.11 -1.80
C ARG A 79 11.14 -25.08 -2.98
N GLN A 80 11.33 -25.98 -3.96
CA GLN A 80 10.47 -26.09 -5.14
C GLN A 80 9.04 -26.47 -4.76
N MET A 81 8.86 -27.38 -3.80
CA MET A 81 7.53 -27.74 -3.29
C MET A 81 6.82 -26.54 -2.67
N ALA A 82 7.49 -25.74 -1.85
CA ALA A 82 6.90 -24.57 -1.21
C ALA A 82 6.53 -23.49 -2.25
N GLN A 83 7.41 -23.21 -3.20
CA GLN A 83 7.15 -22.27 -4.29
C GLN A 83 5.99 -22.74 -5.18
N GLY A 84 5.96 -24.01 -5.55
CA GLY A 84 4.89 -24.60 -6.35
C GLY A 84 3.52 -24.57 -5.64
N ALA A 85 3.51 -24.91 -4.35
CA ALA A 85 2.30 -24.86 -3.53
C ALA A 85 1.74 -23.43 -3.43
N LEU A 86 2.61 -22.45 -3.18
CA LEU A 86 2.21 -21.04 -3.10
C LEU A 86 1.67 -20.52 -4.45
N ALA A 87 2.36 -20.84 -5.55
CA ALA A 87 1.91 -20.47 -6.90
C ALA A 87 0.54 -21.08 -7.23
N ALA A 88 0.34 -22.37 -6.90
CA ALA A 88 -0.94 -23.06 -7.07
C ALA A 88 -2.06 -22.40 -6.26
N ALA A 89 -1.78 -22.01 -5.00
CA ALA A 89 -2.76 -21.36 -4.15
C ALA A 89 -3.11 -19.93 -4.64
N MET A 90 -2.14 -19.16 -5.12
CA MET A 90 -2.37 -17.86 -5.75
C MET A 90 -3.22 -17.99 -7.02
N GLN A 91 -2.95 -18.99 -7.85
CA GLN A 91 -3.76 -19.27 -9.04
C GLN A 91 -5.20 -19.64 -8.67
N ALA A 92 -5.39 -20.51 -7.67
CA ALA A 92 -6.71 -20.89 -7.19
C ALA A 92 -7.50 -19.70 -6.63
N TYR A 93 -6.81 -18.80 -5.92
CA TYR A 93 -7.43 -17.56 -5.43
C TYR A 93 -7.87 -16.64 -6.58
N LYS A 94 -7.02 -16.44 -7.60
CA LYS A 94 -7.38 -15.62 -8.78
C LYS A 94 -8.62 -16.15 -9.48
N LEU A 95 -8.68 -17.45 -9.73
CA LEU A 95 -9.86 -18.08 -10.34
C LEU A 95 -11.13 -17.84 -9.52
N ARG A 96 -11.07 -18.01 -8.18
CA ARG A 96 -12.22 -17.74 -7.30
C ARG A 96 -12.64 -16.27 -7.32
N ARG A 97 -11.69 -15.36 -7.24
CA ARG A 97 -11.94 -13.91 -7.32
C ARG A 97 -12.64 -13.53 -8.62
N ASP A 98 -12.21 -14.13 -9.73
CA ASP A 98 -12.74 -13.85 -11.06
C ASP A 98 -14.01 -14.68 -11.38
N GLY A 99 -14.60 -15.34 -10.35
CA GLY A 99 -15.82 -16.14 -10.47
C GLY A 99 -15.65 -17.41 -11.31
N GLN A 100 -14.41 -17.84 -11.54
CA GLN A 100 -14.10 -19.03 -12.35
C GLN A 100 -13.98 -20.28 -11.45
N PRO A 101 -14.39 -21.46 -11.97
CA PRO A 101 -14.23 -22.70 -11.23
C PRO A 101 -12.75 -23.06 -11.07
N VAL A 102 -12.39 -23.49 -9.84
CA VAL A 102 -11.05 -24.01 -9.57
C VAL A 102 -10.98 -25.48 -10.01
N PRO A 103 -10.06 -25.85 -10.89
CA PRO A 103 -9.87 -27.25 -11.28
C PRO A 103 -9.64 -28.16 -10.07
N ALA A 104 -10.22 -29.37 -10.07
CA ALA A 104 -10.15 -30.30 -8.93
C ALA A 104 -8.70 -30.65 -8.55
N GLU A 105 -7.82 -30.83 -9.53
CA GLU A 105 -6.39 -31.08 -9.31
C GLU A 105 -5.73 -29.92 -8.57
N LEU A 106 -5.99 -28.68 -8.99
CA LEU A 106 -5.44 -27.48 -8.36
C LEU A 106 -5.99 -27.32 -6.93
N ALA A 107 -7.29 -27.55 -6.71
CA ALA A 107 -7.91 -27.54 -5.38
C ALA A 107 -7.25 -28.57 -4.46
N SER A 108 -7.00 -29.78 -4.93
CA SER A 108 -6.36 -30.86 -4.18
C SER A 108 -4.88 -30.53 -3.82
N VAL A 109 -4.15 -29.85 -4.69
CA VAL A 109 -2.78 -29.34 -4.37
C VAL A 109 -2.84 -28.33 -3.23
N VAL A 110 -3.75 -27.36 -3.31
CA VAL A 110 -3.92 -26.32 -2.28
C VAL A 110 -4.35 -26.93 -0.94
N GLU A 111 -5.25 -27.92 -0.94
CA GLU A 111 -5.69 -28.60 0.28
C GLU A 111 -4.53 -29.33 0.96
N ARG A 112 -3.74 -30.11 0.21
CA ARG A 112 -2.56 -30.81 0.75
C ARG A 112 -1.48 -29.86 1.26
N ALA A 113 -1.42 -28.64 0.74
CA ALA A 113 -0.44 -27.64 1.15
C ALA A 113 -0.84 -26.86 2.42
N GLN A 114 -2.04 -27.04 2.97
CA GLN A 114 -2.50 -26.31 4.16
C GLN A 114 -1.54 -26.41 5.37
N PRO A 115 -0.97 -27.60 5.71
CA PRO A 115 0.01 -27.67 6.80
C PRO A 115 1.25 -26.82 6.56
N LEU A 116 1.71 -26.72 5.31
CA LEU A 116 2.84 -25.86 4.94
C LEU A 116 2.46 -24.38 5.11
N PHE A 117 1.27 -23.97 4.72
CA PHE A 117 0.83 -22.59 4.87
C PHE A 117 0.71 -22.18 6.35
N VAL A 118 0.21 -23.07 7.20
CA VAL A 118 0.22 -22.86 8.66
C VAL A 118 1.65 -22.74 9.19
N LEU A 119 2.58 -23.60 8.73
CA LEU A 119 4.00 -23.53 9.11
C LEU A 119 4.63 -22.20 8.66
N LEU A 120 4.35 -21.72 7.45
CA LEU A 120 4.87 -20.43 6.97
C LEU A 120 4.35 -19.27 7.83
N ARG A 121 3.07 -19.26 8.17
CA ARG A 121 2.48 -18.26 9.07
C ARG A 121 3.07 -18.34 10.49
N SER A 122 3.39 -19.53 10.99
CA SER A 122 3.99 -19.69 12.32
C SER A 122 5.40 -19.10 12.43
N LYS A 123 6.13 -18.99 11.31
CA LYS A 123 7.45 -18.35 11.26
C LYS A 123 7.41 -16.84 11.56
N ILE A 124 6.23 -16.25 11.48
CA ILE A 124 5.98 -14.85 11.75
C ILE A 124 4.93 -14.63 12.84
N GLY A 125 4.52 -15.70 13.56
CA GLY A 125 3.57 -15.65 14.67
C GLY A 125 2.11 -15.45 14.27
N LEU A 126 1.72 -15.66 13.00
CA LEU A 126 0.36 -15.42 12.50
C LEU A 126 -0.44 -16.71 12.21
N GLU A 127 -0.02 -17.87 12.71
CA GLU A 127 -0.73 -19.14 12.48
C GLU A 127 -2.09 -19.21 13.18
N ARG A 128 -2.32 -18.40 14.23
CA ARG A 128 -3.60 -18.30 14.94
C ARG A 128 -4.48 -17.16 14.42
N CYS A 129 -3.93 -16.31 13.55
CA CYS A 129 -4.64 -15.14 13.04
C CYS A 129 -5.76 -15.58 12.09
N HIS A 130 -6.99 -15.29 12.47
CA HIS A 130 -8.20 -15.54 11.66
C HIS A 130 -8.84 -14.25 11.14
N LEU A 131 -8.44 -13.10 11.65
CA LEU A 131 -8.86 -11.78 11.19
C LEU A 131 -7.62 -10.92 10.88
N ALA A 132 -7.25 -10.87 9.62
CA ALA A 132 -6.16 -10.04 9.11
C ALA A 132 -6.74 -8.82 8.39
N VAL A 133 -6.43 -7.62 8.88
CA VAL A 133 -6.98 -6.36 8.38
C VAL A 133 -5.87 -5.51 7.78
N THR A 134 -6.15 -4.88 6.64
CA THR A 134 -5.31 -3.83 6.07
C THR A 134 -6.09 -2.52 5.94
N SER A 135 -5.41 -1.39 6.15
CA SER A 135 -6.03 -0.06 6.12
C SER A 135 -4.99 1.03 5.93
N THR A 136 -5.43 2.27 5.87
CA THR A 136 -4.65 3.53 5.89
C THR A 136 -4.01 3.95 4.57
N ALA A 137 -3.77 3.03 3.66
CA ALA A 137 -3.25 3.27 2.31
C ALA A 137 -3.70 2.14 1.38
N PRO A 138 -3.69 2.33 0.05
CA PRO A 138 -3.98 1.26 -0.91
C PRO A 138 -3.04 0.06 -0.71
N CYS A 139 -3.60 -1.14 -0.67
CA CYS A 139 -2.85 -2.38 -0.60
C CYS A 139 -2.78 -3.01 -2.00
N ARG A 140 -1.59 -3.40 -2.44
CA ARG A 140 -1.38 -3.94 -3.78
C ARG A 140 -2.07 -5.29 -3.96
N PRO A 141 -2.62 -5.56 -5.17
CA PRO A 141 -3.30 -6.82 -5.47
C PRO A 141 -2.45 -8.06 -5.16
N GLU A 142 -1.14 -8.02 -5.45
CA GLU A 142 -0.23 -9.15 -5.22
C GLU A 142 -0.09 -9.49 -3.73
N VAL A 143 -0.20 -8.47 -2.86
CA VAL A 143 -0.17 -8.66 -1.39
C VAL A 143 -1.44 -9.37 -0.95
N HIS A 144 -2.61 -8.94 -1.43
CA HIS A 144 -3.89 -9.63 -1.18
C HIS A 144 -3.86 -11.08 -1.66
N GLU A 145 -3.37 -11.31 -2.88
CA GLU A 145 -3.26 -12.65 -3.49
C GLU A 145 -2.36 -13.57 -2.66
N PHE A 146 -1.20 -13.06 -2.24
CA PHE A 146 -0.25 -13.82 -1.43
C PHE A 146 -0.85 -14.25 -0.09
N TRP A 147 -1.44 -13.31 0.66
CA TRP A 147 -1.99 -13.61 1.98
C TRP A 147 -3.24 -14.49 1.90
N ALA A 148 -4.08 -14.30 0.90
CA ALA A 148 -5.22 -15.17 0.65
C ALA A 148 -4.76 -16.59 0.25
N ALA A 149 -3.68 -16.74 -0.52
CA ALA A 149 -3.06 -18.01 -0.86
C ALA A 149 -2.56 -18.77 0.38
N LEU A 150 -2.02 -18.04 1.37
CA LEU A 150 -1.63 -18.62 2.66
C LEU A 150 -2.82 -18.95 3.58
N GLY A 151 -4.08 -18.79 3.11
CA GLY A 151 -5.28 -19.04 3.90
C GLY A 151 -5.61 -17.95 4.92
N MET A 152 -5.09 -16.74 4.72
CA MET A 152 -5.32 -15.57 5.57
C MET A 152 -5.63 -14.34 4.71
N PRO A 153 -6.84 -14.24 4.12
CA PRO A 153 -7.22 -13.10 3.30
C PRO A 153 -7.17 -11.79 4.11
N LEU A 154 -6.67 -10.73 3.49
CA LEU A 154 -6.64 -9.40 4.09
C LEU A 154 -7.95 -8.66 3.85
N TYR A 155 -8.66 -8.34 4.93
CA TYR A 155 -9.88 -7.54 4.88
C TYR A 155 -9.52 -6.06 4.89
N GLU A 156 -9.82 -5.38 3.81
CA GLU A 156 -9.53 -3.96 3.69
C GLU A 156 -10.62 -3.15 4.39
N VAL A 157 -10.17 -2.13 5.14
CA VAL A 157 -11.03 -1.21 5.89
C VAL A 157 -10.66 0.21 5.51
N TRP A 158 -11.68 1.01 5.18
CA TRP A 158 -11.52 2.43 4.94
C TRP A 158 -12.27 3.24 6.00
N GLY A 159 -11.66 4.35 6.37
CA GLY A 159 -12.20 5.32 7.31
C GLY A 159 -11.23 6.44 7.60
N MET A 160 -11.64 7.33 8.48
CA MET A 160 -10.87 8.53 8.85
C MET A 160 -11.19 8.95 10.28
N SER A 161 -10.42 9.88 10.82
CA SER A 161 -10.61 10.36 12.20
C SER A 161 -11.98 11.01 12.42
N GLU A 162 -12.47 11.70 11.41
CA GLU A 162 -13.78 12.37 11.39
C GLU A 162 -14.96 11.38 11.44
N LEU A 163 -14.69 10.11 11.17
CA LEU A 163 -15.65 9.01 11.22
C LEU A 163 -15.40 8.06 12.41
N THR A 164 -14.63 8.50 13.41
CA THR A 164 -14.27 7.69 14.59
C THR A 164 -13.55 6.38 14.24
N GLY A 165 -12.94 6.31 13.06
CA GLY A 165 -12.23 5.16 12.52
C GLY A 165 -12.92 4.57 11.31
N PRO A 166 -13.26 3.26 11.30
CA PRO A 166 -13.77 2.57 10.13
C PRO A 166 -15.20 3.02 9.75
N ALA A 167 -15.43 3.19 8.45
CA ALA A 167 -16.75 3.48 7.89
C ALA A 167 -17.19 2.42 6.88
N THR A 168 -16.26 1.83 6.13
CA THR A 168 -16.51 0.70 5.24
C THR A 168 -15.55 -0.46 5.54
N THR A 169 -15.97 -1.67 5.25
CA THR A 169 -15.14 -2.87 5.41
C THR A 169 -15.53 -3.95 4.39
N VAL A 170 -14.56 -4.73 3.98
CA VAL A 170 -14.81 -5.93 3.18
C VAL A 170 -15.48 -6.98 4.08
N PRO A 171 -16.68 -7.49 3.72
CA PRO A 171 -17.35 -8.52 4.52
C PRO A 171 -16.56 -9.83 4.55
N ILE A 172 -16.55 -10.51 5.71
CA ILE A 172 -15.81 -11.77 5.89
C ILE A 172 -16.24 -12.84 4.87
N ASN A 173 -17.54 -12.89 4.54
CA ASN A 173 -18.09 -13.89 3.63
C ASN A 173 -18.12 -13.41 2.16
N ASP A 174 -17.65 -12.20 1.86
CA ASP A 174 -17.62 -11.64 0.51
C ASP A 174 -16.32 -10.88 0.28
N HIS A 175 -15.20 -11.60 0.34
CA HIS A 175 -13.86 -11.04 0.15
C HIS A 175 -13.60 -10.72 -1.32
N ARG A 176 -13.53 -9.43 -1.64
CA ARG A 176 -13.34 -8.90 -3.01
C ARG A 176 -12.25 -7.83 -3.05
N ALA A 177 -11.01 -8.28 -3.01
CA ALA A 177 -9.87 -7.39 -3.12
C ALA A 177 -9.47 -7.14 -4.60
N PRO A 178 -9.04 -5.91 -4.95
CA PRO A 178 -8.97 -4.74 -4.08
C PRO A 178 -10.34 -4.06 -3.93
N SER A 179 -10.80 -3.83 -2.72
CA SER A 179 -11.96 -3.02 -2.42
C SER A 179 -11.96 -2.64 -0.94
N VAL A 180 -12.55 -1.52 -0.60
CA VAL A 180 -12.78 -1.12 0.79
C VAL A 180 -14.14 -1.60 1.31
N GLY A 181 -14.80 -2.46 0.54
CA GLY A 181 -16.03 -3.16 0.90
C GLY A 181 -17.28 -2.30 0.87
N VAL A 182 -18.14 -2.55 1.84
CA VAL A 182 -19.47 -1.94 1.99
C VAL A 182 -19.55 -1.12 3.27
N PRO A 183 -20.53 -0.22 3.41
CA PRO A 183 -20.74 0.53 4.67
C PRO A 183 -20.93 -0.40 5.86
N MET A 184 -20.34 -0.04 6.99
CA MET A 184 -20.56 -0.74 8.25
C MET A 184 -22.01 -0.57 8.74
N PRO A 185 -22.53 -1.47 9.59
CA PRO A 185 -23.86 -1.33 10.17
C PRO A 185 -24.07 0.04 10.82
N GLY A 186 -25.15 0.73 10.44
CA GLY A 186 -25.47 2.07 10.94
C GLY A 186 -24.74 3.22 10.25
N VAL A 187 -23.97 2.91 9.19
CA VAL A 187 -23.29 3.89 8.34
C VAL A 187 -23.94 3.91 6.96
N GLU A 188 -24.21 5.09 6.46
CA GLU A 188 -24.65 5.34 5.09
C GLU A 188 -23.49 5.86 4.27
N ALA A 189 -23.38 5.39 3.02
CA ALA A 189 -22.36 5.85 2.08
C ALA A 189 -22.98 6.14 0.71
N ARG A 190 -22.53 7.20 0.04
CA ARG A 190 -22.90 7.51 -1.35
C ARG A 190 -21.76 8.22 -2.06
N LEU A 191 -21.81 8.25 -3.36
CA LEU A 191 -20.93 9.09 -4.18
C LEU A 191 -21.59 10.47 -4.43
N GLY A 192 -20.82 11.52 -4.28
CA GLY A 192 -21.17 12.85 -4.76
C GLY A 192 -21.13 12.91 -6.30
N GLU A 193 -21.55 14.03 -6.87
CA GLU A 193 -21.57 14.25 -8.35
C GLU A 193 -20.16 14.17 -8.96
N ASP A 194 -19.14 14.53 -8.19
CA ASP A 194 -17.73 14.49 -8.58
C ASP A 194 -17.03 13.16 -8.22
N GLY A 195 -17.78 12.18 -7.71
CA GLY A 195 -17.28 10.87 -7.29
C GLY A 195 -16.68 10.87 -5.87
N GLU A 196 -16.80 11.96 -5.11
CA GLU A 196 -16.37 11.98 -3.71
C GLU A 196 -17.22 11.04 -2.85
N LEU A 197 -16.55 10.23 -2.01
CA LEU A 197 -17.24 9.36 -1.07
C LEU A 197 -17.78 10.17 0.11
N LEU A 198 -19.09 10.19 0.24
CA LEU A 198 -19.81 10.89 1.31
C LEU A 198 -20.34 9.87 2.32
N ILE A 199 -20.16 10.17 3.61
CA ILE A 199 -20.53 9.27 4.72
C ILE A 199 -21.47 9.98 5.70
N ARG A 200 -22.49 9.25 6.17
CA ARG A 200 -23.38 9.70 7.24
C ARG A 200 -23.63 8.54 8.22
N GLY A 201 -23.73 8.86 9.51
CA GLY A 201 -24.04 7.85 10.53
C GLY A 201 -23.67 8.27 11.93
N GLY A 202 -23.94 7.40 12.90
CA GLY A 202 -23.64 7.65 14.31
C GLY A 202 -22.15 7.68 14.66
N ASN A 203 -21.30 7.30 13.71
CA ASN A 203 -19.84 7.33 13.83
C ASN A 203 -19.21 8.68 13.42
N VAL A 204 -20.00 9.62 12.91
CA VAL A 204 -19.51 10.94 12.49
C VAL A 204 -19.10 11.76 13.72
N MET A 205 -17.98 12.46 13.64
CA MET A 205 -17.50 13.36 14.69
C MET A 205 -18.51 14.48 14.98
N VAL A 206 -18.45 15.04 16.18
CA VAL A 206 -19.25 16.24 16.55
C VAL A 206 -18.76 17.49 15.79
N GLY A 207 -17.45 17.55 15.49
CA GLY A 207 -16.82 18.65 14.78
C GLY A 207 -15.36 18.85 15.19
N TYR A 208 -14.69 19.76 14.51
CA TYR A 208 -13.34 20.18 14.88
C TYR A 208 -13.36 21.09 16.10
N TYR A 209 -12.43 20.87 17.02
CA TYR A 209 -12.36 21.60 18.27
C TYR A 209 -12.13 23.11 18.04
N ARG A 210 -13.09 23.93 18.48
CA ARG A 210 -13.08 25.41 18.32
C ARG A 210 -12.93 25.90 16.88
N ASP A 211 -13.35 25.10 15.90
CA ASP A 211 -13.28 25.46 14.49
C ASP A 211 -14.60 25.10 13.78
N PRO A 212 -15.65 25.94 14.01
CA PRO A 212 -16.97 25.70 13.41
C PRO A 212 -16.95 25.88 11.88
N GLU A 213 -16.05 26.72 11.34
CA GLU A 213 -15.95 26.96 9.91
C GLU A 213 -15.48 25.70 9.18
N LYS A 214 -14.36 25.10 9.64
CA LYS A 214 -13.91 23.84 9.07
C LYS A 214 -14.86 22.69 9.34
N THR A 215 -15.59 22.72 10.45
CA THR A 215 -16.63 21.72 10.71
C THR A 215 -17.73 21.81 9.65
N ALA A 216 -18.19 23.01 9.31
CA ALA A 216 -19.20 23.23 8.28
C ALA A 216 -18.70 22.92 6.86
N GLU A 217 -17.39 23.04 6.59
CA GLU A 217 -16.78 22.58 5.35
C GLU A 217 -16.74 21.05 5.24
N ALA A 218 -16.54 20.36 6.37
CA ALA A 218 -16.39 18.91 6.41
C ALA A 218 -17.72 18.17 6.52
N ILE A 219 -18.72 18.76 7.17
CA ILE A 219 -20.05 18.16 7.41
C ILE A 219 -21.11 19.11 6.87
N ASP A 220 -21.86 18.66 5.87
CA ASP A 220 -22.94 19.47 5.29
C ASP A 220 -24.19 19.55 6.20
N SER A 221 -25.18 20.37 5.78
CA SER A 221 -26.43 20.60 6.54
C SER A 221 -27.29 19.32 6.72
N ASP A 222 -27.09 18.31 5.87
CA ASP A 222 -27.80 17.03 5.92
C ASP A 222 -27.04 15.96 6.71
N GLY A 223 -25.88 16.33 7.29
CA GLY A 223 -25.02 15.48 8.12
C GLY A 223 -24.09 14.54 7.33
N TRP A 224 -23.87 14.80 6.04
CA TRP A 224 -22.90 14.07 5.26
C TRP A 224 -21.50 14.64 5.46
N VAL A 225 -20.56 13.75 5.77
CA VAL A 225 -19.12 14.06 5.83
C VAL A 225 -18.55 13.99 4.43
N HIS A 226 -17.89 15.06 4.00
CA HIS A 226 -17.07 15.13 2.80
C HIS A 226 -15.71 14.51 3.09
N SER A 227 -15.49 13.27 2.62
CA SER A 227 -14.26 12.53 2.96
C SER A 227 -13.01 13.09 2.30
N GLY A 228 -13.15 13.79 1.19
CA GLY A 228 -12.05 14.19 0.31
C GLY A 228 -11.44 13.02 -0.46
N ASP A 229 -12.03 11.81 -0.40
CA ASP A 229 -11.60 10.63 -1.15
C ASP A 229 -12.54 10.39 -2.33
N ILE A 230 -11.99 10.27 -3.52
CA ILE A 230 -12.73 9.86 -4.73
C ILE A 230 -12.83 8.34 -4.73
N ALA A 231 -14.05 7.84 -4.97
CA ALA A 231 -14.32 6.41 -5.00
C ALA A 231 -15.17 6.01 -6.20
N GLN A 232 -15.22 4.71 -6.44
CA GLN A 232 -16.10 4.07 -7.40
C GLN A 232 -16.94 3.01 -6.69
N LEU A 233 -18.21 2.91 -7.04
CA LEU A 233 -19.09 1.84 -6.60
C LEU A 233 -19.16 0.79 -7.70
N GLY A 234 -18.66 -0.39 -7.42
CA GLY A 234 -18.70 -1.50 -8.34
C GLY A 234 -20.11 -2.10 -8.48
N PRO A 235 -20.36 -2.88 -9.55
CA PRO A 235 -21.63 -3.59 -9.72
C PRO A 235 -21.88 -4.65 -8.65
N ASP A 236 -20.84 -5.01 -7.90
CA ASP A 236 -20.83 -5.90 -6.74
C ASP A 236 -21.25 -5.19 -5.43
N GLY A 237 -21.55 -3.89 -5.48
CA GLY A 237 -21.91 -3.08 -4.32
C GLY A 237 -20.72 -2.65 -3.44
N HIS A 238 -19.49 -2.99 -3.83
CA HIS A 238 -18.28 -2.61 -3.10
C HIS A 238 -17.72 -1.27 -3.55
N TYR A 239 -17.32 -0.46 -2.59
CA TYR A 239 -16.57 0.78 -2.84
C TYR A 239 -15.09 0.47 -3.08
N ARG A 240 -14.47 1.24 -3.98
CA ARG A 240 -13.05 1.21 -4.31
C ARG A 240 -12.53 2.64 -4.29
N ILE A 241 -11.58 2.93 -3.41
CA ILE A 241 -10.97 4.25 -3.36
C ILE A 241 -10.06 4.41 -4.58
N VAL A 242 -10.23 5.51 -5.27
CA VAL A 242 -9.40 5.89 -6.42
C VAL A 242 -8.20 6.68 -5.95
N ASP A 243 -8.44 7.81 -5.26
CA ASP A 243 -7.41 8.65 -4.66
C ASP A 243 -8.03 9.79 -3.82
N ARG A 244 -7.18 10.61 -3.21
CA ARG A 244 -7.56 11.87 -2.58
C ARG A 244 -7.91 12.92 -3.64
N LYS A 245 -9.07 13.59 -3.49
CA LYS A 245 -9.54 14.63 -4.40
C LYS A 245 -8.51 15.76 -4.60
N LYS A 246 -7.86 16.20 -3.51
CA LYS A 246 -6.83 17.25 -3.51
C LYS A 246 -5.45 16.79 -3.95
N GLU A 247 -5.24 15.49 -4.12
CA GLU A 247 -3.95 14.90 -4.51
C GLU A 247 -3.94 14.39 -5.95
N LEU A 248 -5.12 14.31 -6.61
CA LEU A 248 -5.20 13.93 -8.01
C LEU A 248 -4.31 14.83 -8.87
N ILE A 249 -3.49 14.20 -9.70
CA ILE A 249 -2.74 14.89 -10.73
C ILE A 249 -3.70 15.24 -11.86
N ILE A 250 -3.83 16.53 -12.16
CA ILE A 250 -4.58 17.02 -13.31
C ILE A 250 -3.57 17.40 -14.40
N THR A 251 -3.42 16.53 -15.39
CA THR A 251 -2.48 16.77 -16.49
C THR A 251 -2.88 18.00 -17.31
N SER A 252 -1.98 18.54 -18.12
CA SER A 252 -2.25 19.66 -19.04
C SER A 252 -3.38 19.35 -20.04
N SER A 253 -3.69 18.08 -20.29
CA SER A 253 -4.83 17.62 -21.10
C SER A 253 -6.14 17.49 -20.29
N GLY A 254 -6.16 17.85 -19.00
CA GLY A 254 -7.35 17.77 -18.15
C GLY A 254 -7.69 16.36 -17.67
N LYS A 255 -6.76 15.39 -17.73
CA LYS A 255 -6.99 14.03 -17.22
C LYS A 255 -6.63 13.94 -15.75
N ASN A 256 -7.52 13.33 -14.97
CA ASN A 256 -7.29 13.02 -13.57
C ASN A 256 -6.54 11.69 -13.46
N ILE A 257 -5.41 11.70 -12.78
CA ILE A 257 -4.54 10.54 -12.57
C ILE A 257 -4.31 10.39 -11.07
N SER A 258 -4.43 9.16 -10.55
CA SER A 258 -4.14 8.84 -9.15
C SER A 258 -2.64 8.72 -8.92
N PRO A 259 -1.99 9.65 -8.19
CA PRO A 259 -0.59 9.49 -7.83
C PRO A 259 -0.37 8.29 -6.90
N ALA A 260 -1.31 7.98 -6.00
CA ALA A 260 -1.17 6.84 -5.09
C ALA A 260 -1.09 5.51 -5.85
N ASN A 261 -1.87 5.33 -6.92
CA ASN A 261 -1.78 4.16 -7.78
C ASN A 261 -0.42 4.07 -8.49
N LEU A 262 0.04 5.18 -9.07
CA LEU A 262 1.33 5.25 -9.76
C LEU A 262 2.48 4.89 -8.81
N GLU A 263 2.48 5.46 -7.62
CA GLU A 263 3.51 5.23 -6.59
C GLU A 263 3.49 3.81 -6.05
N ALA A 264 2.31 3.22 -5.88
CA ALA A 264 2.17 1.82 -5.49
C ALA A 264 2.79 0.89 -6.54
N VAL A 265 2.54 1.17 -7.83
CA VAL A 265 3.12 0.38 -8.94
C VAL A 265 4.63 0.60 -9.04
N ALA A 266 5.14 1.83 -8.88
CA ALA A 266 6.58 2.10 -8.86
C ALA A 266 7.28 1.33 -7.72
N LYS A 267 6.68 1.32 -6.52
CA LYS A 267 7.19 0.59 -5.34
C LYS A 267 7.01 -0.93 -5.41
N SER A 268 6.54 -1.49 -6.50
CA SER A 268 6.50 -2.95 -6.68
C SER A 268 7.91 -3.57 -6.72
N SER A 269 8.93 -2.81 -7.09
CA SER A 269 10.32 -3.22 -6.96
C SER A 269 10.85 -2.98 -5.55
N PRO A 270 11.41 -4.01 -4.88
CA PRO A 270 11.90 -3.88 -3.50
C PRO A 270 13.02 -2.84 -3.31
N ILE A 271 13.76 -2.50 -4.37
CA ILE A 271 14.83 -1.49 -4.29
C ILE A 271 14.27 -0.08 -4.11
N ILE A 272 12.99 0.16 -4.49
CA ILE A 272 12.33 1.46 -4.37
C ILE A 272 11.60 1.52 -3.02
N GLY A 273 12.15 2.29 -2.09
CA GLY A 273 11.57 2.50 -0.76
C GLY A 273 10.41 3.48 -0.78
N GLN A 274 10.58 4.62 -1.48
CA GLN A 274 9.54 5.63 -1.67
C GLN A 274 9.53 6.13 -3.12
N ALA A 275 8.35 6.59 -3.55
CA ALA A 275 8.15 7.19 -4.86
C ALA A 275 7.13 8.32 -4.75
N VAL A 276 7.33 9.42 -5.48
CA VAL A 276 6.33 10.49 -5.64
C VAL A 276 6.13 10.79 -7.10
N ALA A 277 4.93 10.53 -7.59
CA ALA A 277 4.51 10.83 -8.95
C ALA A 277 4.19 12.33 -9.08
N ILE A 278 4.65 12.94 -10.16
CA ILE A 278 4.49 14.36 -10.45
C ILE A 278 3.99 14.49 -11.89
N GLY A 279 3.02 15.38 -12.11
CA GLY A 279 2.44 15.56 -13.44
C GLY A 279 1.36 16.64 -13.48
N ASP A 280 1.07 17.29 -12.34
CA ASP A 280 0.03 18.31 -12.27
C ASP A 280 0.38 19.50 -13.18
N GLY A 281 -0.54 19.85 -14.10
CA GLY A 281 -0.28 20.86 -15.13
C GLY A 281 0.69 20.45 -16.25
N HIS A 282 1.32 19.27 -16.17
CA HIS A 282 2.29 18.79 -17.15
C HIS A 282 1.69 17.82 -18.17
N SER A 283 2.39 17.62 -19.31
CA SER A 283 1.95 16.74 -20.40
C SER A 283 2.27 15.26 -20.18
N PHE A 284 3.12 14.93 -19.21
CA PHE A 284 3.51 13.56 -18.87
C PHE A 284 3.86 13.42 -17.40
N ILE A 285 3.92 12.18 -16.93
CA ILE A 285 4.24 11.86 -15.53
C ILE A 285 5.75 11.63 -15.37
N THR A 286 6.29 12.23 -14.32
CA THR A 286 7.65 11.98 -13.80
C THR A 286 7.58 11.41 -12.39
N VAL A 287 8.69 10.88 -11.88
CA VAL A 287 8.74 10.32 -10.53
C VAL A 287 10.04 10.65 -9.82
N LEU A 288 9.93 11.11 -8.58
CA LEU A 288 11.04 11.13 -7.63
C LEU A 288 11.09 9.78 -6.92
N VAL A 289 12.27 9.18 -6.86
CA VAL A 289 12.51 7.86 -6.28
C VAL A 289 13.48 7.97 -5.12
N VAL A 290 13.16 7.32 -4.00
CA VAL A 290 14.09 7.10 -2.89
C VAL A 290 14.31 5.61 -2.75
N LEU A 291 15.56 5.17 -2.65
CA LEU A 291 15.90 3.77 -2.49
C LEU A 291 15.52 3.27 -1.09
N ASP A 292 15.20 1.99 -0.97
CA ASP A 292 14.99 1.36 0.33
C ASP A 292 16.33 1.23 1.07
N PRO A 293 16.47 1.79 2.28
CA PRO A 293 17.76 1.89 2.98
C PRO A 293 18.29 0.53 3.45
N GLN A 294 17.46 -0.49 3.52
CA GLN A 294 17.87 -1.86 3.89
C GLN A 294 18.11 -2.72 2.65
N VAL A 295 17.23 -2.64 1.65
CA VAL A 295 17.29 -3.49 0.46
C VAL A 295 18.36 -3.04 -0.52
N ALA A 296 18.51 -1.73 -0.75
CA ALA A 296 19.43 -1.23 -1.77
C ALA A 296 20.91 -1.57 -1.49
N PRO A 297 21.45 -1.44 -0.25
CA PRO A 297 22.81 -1.87 0.05
C PRO A 297 23.00 -3.39 -0.09
N MET A 298 22.02 -4.19 0.31
CA MET A 298 22.08 -5.65 0.15
C MET A 298 22.07 -6.04 -1.33
N TRP A 299 21.24 -5.40 -2.13
CA TRP A 299 21.18 -5.57 -3.58
C TRP A 299 22.51 -5.22 -4.25
N ALA A 300 23.14 -4.11 -3.85
CA ALA A 300 24.44 -3.68 -4.35
C ALA A 300 25.54 -4.68 -4.01
N LYS A 301 25.61 -5.11 -2.74
CA LYS A 301 26.58 -6.11 -2.28
C LYS A 301 26.45 -7.44 -3.05
N GLY A 302 25.22 -7.89 -3.30
CA GLY A 302 24.96 -9.11 -4.08
C GLY A 302 25.43 -9.04 -5.54
N ARG A 303 25.74 -7.83 -6.05
CA ARG A 303 26.25 -7.56 -7.40
C ARG A 303 27.72 -7.12 -7.42
N GLY A 304 28.39 -7.14 -6.27
CA GLY A 304 29.79 -6.69 -6.18
C GLY A 304 29.95 -5.18 -6.36
N ILE A 305 28.91 -4.40 -6.14
CA ILE A 305 28.96 -2.93 -6.15
C ILE A 305 29.45 -2.48 -4.78
N GLU A 306 30.64 -1.92 -4.75
CA GLU A 306 31.19 -1.25 -3.57
C GLU A 306 30.69 0.20 -3.53
N SER A 307 30.02 0.56 -2.43
CA SER A 307 29.53 1.90 -2.18
C SER A 307 29.65 2.19 -0.69
N SER A 308 30.22 3.35 -0.35
CA SER A 308 30.42 3.79 1.03
C SER A 308 29.20 4.52 1.59
N SER A 309 28.29 4.95 0.73
CA SER A 309 27.12 5.75 1.11
C SER A 309 25.95 5.55 0.15
N MET A 310 24.75 5.92 0.62
CA MET A 310 23.58 5.95 -0.24
C MET A 310 23.73 6.97 -1.39
N ALA A 311 24.40 8.09 -1.13
CA ALA A 311 24.65 9.12 -2.15
C ALA A 311 25.49 8.59 -3.34
N GLU A 312 26.50 7.78 -3.08
CA GLU A 312 27.27 7.11 -4.14
C GLU A 312 26.44 6.05 -4.85
N LEU A 313 25.63 5.31 -4.08
CA LEU A 313 24.82 4.23 -4.64
C LEU A 313 23.78 4.75 -5.64
N VAL A 314 23.14 5.89 -5.37
CA VAL A 314 22.12 6.45 -6.28
C VAL A 314 22.69 6.93 -7.61
N GLU A 315 23.96 7.35 -7.62
CA GLU A 315 24.68 7.79 -8.84
C GLU A 315 25.27 6.59 -9.62
N HIS A 316 25.31 5.39 -9.04
CA HIS A 316 25.93 4.24 -9.68
C HIS A 316 25.12 3.80 -10.91
N PRO A 317 25.77 3.59 -12.09
CA PRO A 317 25.09 3.23 -13.33
C PRO A 317 24.19 2.00 -13.22
N SER A 318 24.62 0.98 -12.47
CA SER A 318 23.83 -0.24 -12.26
C SER A 318 22.56 0.04 -11.42
N THR A 319 22.61 0.96 -10.47
CA THR A 319 21.44 1.38 -9.66
C THR A 319 20.44 2.11 -10.53
N ILE A 320 20.92 3.06 -11.35
CA ILE A 320 20.09 3.79 -12.30
C ILE A 320 19.43 2.83 -13.29
N ALA A 321 20.19 1.86 -13.80
CA ALA A 321 19.67 0.83 -14.70
C ALA A 321 18.60 -0.06 -14.02
N GLU A 322 18.79 -0.44 -12.76
CA GLU A 322 17.82 -1.24 -12.02
C GLU A 322 16.53 -0.46 -11.74
N VAL A 323 16.63 0.80 -11.31
CA VAL A 323 15.45 1.67 -11.11
C VAL A 323 14.72 1.88 -12.44
N ARG A 324 15.44 2.13 -13.53
CA ARG A 324 14.86 2.23 -14.88
C ARG A 324 14.10 0.95 -15.24
N ARG A 325 14.72 -0.22 -15.06
CA ARG A 325 14.10 -1.52 -15.30
C ARG A 325 12.83 -1.69 -14.46
N ALA A 326 12.87 -1.33 -13.19
CA ALA A 326 11.71 -1.40 -12.29
C ALA A 326 10.55 -0.51 -12.78
N LEU A 327 10.84 0.74 -13.18
CA LEU A 327 9.84 1.66 -13.71
C LEU A 327 9.33 1.24 -15.11
N THR A 328 10.16 0.62 -15.94
CA THR A 328 9.72 0.04 -17.23
C THR A 328 8.71 -1.08 -16.99
N VAL A 329 8.98 -1.98 -16.02
CA VAL A 329 8.02 -3.02 -15.62
C VAL A 329 6.75 -2.39 -15.03
N ALA A 330 6.87 -1.37 -14.18
CA ALA A 330 5.73 -0.63 -13.64
C ALA A 330 4.85 -0.07 -14.77
N ASN A 331 5.44 0.51 -15.80
CA ASN A 331 4.74 1.07 -16.95
C ASN A 331 3.91 0.05 -17.73
N THR A 332 4.22 -1.26 -17.67
CA THR A 332 3.40 -2.30 -18.31
C THR A 332 2.02 -2.46 -17.68
N HIS A 333 1.85 -2.00 -16.44
CA HIS A 333 0.60 -2.04 -15.68
C HIS A 333 -0.19 -0.71 -15.74
N LEU A 334 0.35 0.29 -16.44
CA LEU A 334 -0.20 1.65 -16.52
C LEU A 334 -0.69 1.96 -17.93
N SER A 335 -1.77 2.72 -18.01
CA SER A 335 -2.22 3.27 -19.30
C SER A 335 -1.18 4.26 -19.84
N ARG A 336 -1.18 4.51 -21.16
CA ARG A 336 -0.16 5.35 -21.82
C ARG A 336 0.02 6.74 -21.16
N ILE A 337 -1.06 7.34 -20.68
CA ILE A 337 -1.03 8.67 -20.06
C ILE A 337 -0.52 8.65 -18.62
N GLU A 338 -0.55 7.50 -17.97
CA GLU A 338 -0.10 7.28 -16.59
C GLU A 338 1.36 6.86 -16.51
N GLN A 339 1.97 6.47 -17.64
CA GLN A 339 3.34 5.97 -17.69
C GLN A 339 4.36 7.03 -17.27
N PHE A 340 5.27 6.63 -16.42
CA PHE A 340 6.45 7.42 -16.08
C PHE A 340 7.34 7.61 -17.30
N LYS A 341 7.67 8.84 -17.63
CA LYS A 341 8.59 9.16 -18.73
C LYS A 341 10.01 9.46 -18.23
N ARG A 342 10.11 10.06 -17.05
CA ARG A 342 11.40 10.41 -16.45
C ARG A 342 11.39 10.16 -14.95
N PHE A 343 12.58 9.98 -14.39
CA PHE A 343 12.77 9.82 -12.95
C PHE A 343 14.06 10.49 -12.47
N THR A 344 14.08 10.83 -11.19
CA THR A 344 15.27 11.24 -10.45
C THR A 344 15.36 10.41 -9.18
N ILE A 345 16.54 9.83 -8.92
CA ILE A 345 16.80 9.11 -7.67
C ILE A 345 17.38 10.12 -6.68
N LEU A 346 16.76 10.22 -5.52
CA LEU A 346 17.21 11.15 -4.47
C LEU A 346 18.18 10.44 -3.52
N PRO A 347 19.26 11.12 -3.09
CA PRO A 347 20.28 10.53 -2.23
C PRO A 347 19.88 10.45 -0.76
N THR A 348 18.77 11.08 -0.39
CA THR A 348 18.31 11.20 1.00
C THR A 348 17.20 10.22 1.32
N GLU A 349 17.29 9.59 2.48
CA GLU A 349 16.18 8.84 3.05
C GLU A 349 15.09 9.79 3.56
N TRP A 350 13.82 9.45 3.34
CA TRP A 350 12.70 10.20 3.87
C TRP A 350 12.20 9.61 5.18
N SER A 351 12.01 10.48 6.16
CA SER A 351 11.53 10.13 7.48
C SER A 351 10.61 11.22 8.04
N PRO A 352 9.93 10.97 9.17
CA PRO A 352 9.19 12.02 9.87
C PRO A 352 10.08 13.19 10.31
N GLU A 353 11.34 12.93 10.66
CA GLU A 353 12.32 13.91 11.12
C GLU A 353 12.83 14.80 9.97
N SER A 354 12.94 14.23 8.78
CA SER A 354 13.33 14.97 7.56
C SER A 354 12.16 15.71 6.91
N GLU A 355 10.97 15.60 7.52
CA GLU A 355 9.71 16.28 7.19
C GLU A 355 8.96 15.80 5.94
N GLU A 356 9.51 14.92 5.11
CA GLU A 356 8.81 14.38 3.94
C GLU A 356 7.69 13.42 4.28
N LEU A 357 7.78 12.79 5.45
CA LEU A 357 6.76 11.85 5.93
C LEU A 357 6.04 12.40 7.17
N THR A 358 4.81 11.95 7.35
CA THR A 358 4.12 12.09 8.63
C THR A 358 4.65 11.05 9.63
N PRO A 359 4.37 11.19 10.96
CA PRO A 359 4.67 10.13 11.94
C PRO A 359 4.03 8.77 11.59
N THR A 360 2.99 8.78 10.76
CA THR A 360 2.33 7.57 10.25
C THR A 360 2.85 7.13 8.88
N MET A 361 4.03 7.61 8.47
CA MET A 361 4.74 7.27 7.23
C MET A 361 4.00 7.65 5.94
N LYS A 362 3.05 8.60 5.99
CA LYS A 362 2.37 9.14 4.80
C LYS A 362 3.18 10.29 4.21
N LEU A 363 3.21 10.38 2.88
CA LEU A 363 3.89 11.44 2.13
C LEU A 363 3.29 12.83 2.41
N LYS A 364 4.14 13.80 2.73
CA LYS A 364 3.77 15.22 2.79
C LYS A 364 4.09 15.87 1.43
N ARG A 365 3.25 15.61 0.43
CA ARG A 365 3.48 16.02 -0.97
C ARG A 365 3.88 17.46 -1.13
N ARG A 366 3.21 18.39 -0.43
CA ARG A 366 3.53 19.82 -0.49
C ARG A 366 4.97 20.11 -0.06
N VAL A 367 5.45 19.46 1.00
CA VAL A 367 6.83 19.60 1.47
C VAL A 367 7.79 19.05 0.43
N ILE A 368 7.52 17.86 -0.10
CA ILE A 368 8.33 17.21 -1.12
C ILE A 368 8.42 18.06 -2.38
N HIS A 369 7.30 18.55 -2.91
CA HIS A 369 7.28 19.42 -4.09
C HIS A 369 8.06 20.72 -3.89
N THR A 370 8.00 21.31 -2.70
CA THR A 370 8.75 22.52 -2.39
C THR A 370 10.25 22.25 -2.26
N LYS A 371 10.61 21.18 -1.53
CA LYS A 371 12.01 20.83 -1.22
C LYS A 371 12.78 20.35 -2.43
N TYR A 372 12.13 19.62 -3.33
CA TYR A 372 12.75 19.03 -4.53
C TYR A 372 12.31 19.71 -5.83
N LYS A 373 11.90 20.99 -5.73
CA LYS A 373 11.40 21.76 -6.88
C LYS A 373 12.39 21.77 -8.04
N ASP A 374 13.67 21.98 -7.77
CA ASP A 374 14.72 22.07 -8.80
C ASP A 374 14.87 20.74 -9.57
N GLN A 375 14.78 19.60 -8.87
CA GLN A 375 14.84 18.27 -9.48
C GLN A 375 13.61 18.01 -10.34
N VAL A 376 12.44 18.47 -9.87
CA VAL A 376 11.19 18.37 -10.62
C VAL A 376 11.25 19.22 -11.88
N ASP A 377 11.59 20.51 -11.75
CA ASP A 377 11.68 21.44 -12.86
C ASP A 377 12.68 20.94 -13.91
N ALA A 378 13.82 20.39 -13.46
CA ALA A 378 14.83 19.81 -14.36
C ALA A 378 14.28 18.67 -15.23
N MET A 379 13.40 17.81 -14.68
CA MET A 379 12.80 16.71 -15.46
C MET A 379 11.88 17.18 -16.59
N TYR A 380 11.36 18.41 -16.51
CA TYR A 380 10.49 19.03 -17.52
C TYR A 380 11.19 20.10 -18.37
N ALA A 381 12.45 20.44 -18.08
CA ALA A 381 13.23 21.44 -18.81
C ALA A 381 13.63 20.95 -20.23
N GLU A 382 14.15 21.87 -21.07
CA GLU A 382 14.74 21.58 -22.37
C GLU A 382 16.22 22.06 -22.41
N PRO A 383 17.20 21.13 -22.50
CA PRO A 383 17.07 19.66 -22.50
C PRO A 383 16.65 19.13 -21.12
N PRO A 384 15.89 18.03 -21.09
CA PRO A 384 15.36 17.52 -19.82
C PRO A 384 16.46 16.87 -18.98
N GLY A 385 16.46 17.20 -17.67
CA GLY A 385 17.27 16.55 -16.65
C GLY A 385 16.70 15.22 -16.16
N GLY A 386 17.34 14.62 -15.16
CA GLY A 386 16.97 13.30 -14.63
C GLY A 386 17.26 12.17 -15.64
N HIS A 387 16.65 11.01 -15.41
CA HIS A 387 16.85 9.83 -16.24
C HIS A 387 15.58 9.50 -17.05
N SER A 388 15.71 9.13 -18.32
CA SER A 388 14.60 8.59 -19.12
C SER A 388 14.26 7.18 -18.65
N VAL A 389 12.95 6.85 -18.58
CA VAL A 389 12.50 5.48 -18.35
C VAL A 389 12.66 4.66 -19.62
N ASP A 390 12.37 5.26 -20.79
CA ASP A 390 12.57 4.65 -22.10
C ASP A 390 13.75 5.37 -22.82
N PRO A 391 14.93 4.77 -22.91
CA PRO A 391 16.09 5.40 -23.54
C PRO A 391 15.94 5.60 -25.04
N GLU A 392 15.05 4.88 -25.74
CA GLU A 392 14.84 5.02 -27.18
C GLU A 392 14.01 6.26 -27.56
N HIS A 393 13.36 6.90 -26.59
CA HIS A 393 12.51 8.09 -26.83
C HIS A 393 13.22 9.44 -26.62
N ASN A 394 14.53 9.47 -26.49
CA ASN A 394 15.28 10.72 -26.33
C ASN A 394 15.41 11.57 -27.62
N GLY A 395 14.66 11.28 -28.69
CA GLY A 395 14.90 11.88 -29.99
C GLY A 395 13.70 12.23 -30.88
N SER A 396 12.46 12.27 -30.37
CA SER A 396 11.34 12.75 -31.21
C SER A 396 10.24 13.45 -30.42
N ALA A 397 10.53 14.65 -29.97
CA ALA A 397 9.50 15.65 -29.69
C ALA A 397 9.51 16.65 -30.84
N ALA A 398 8.96 16.26 -31.99
CA ALA A 398 8.46 17.18 -33.02
C ALA A 398 7.73 16.37 -34.11
N SER A 399 6.51 16.80 -34.42
CA SER A 399 5.59 16.36 -35.49
C SER A 399 4.75 15.11 -35.19
N ASP A 400 3.55 15.24 -34.73
CA ASP A 400 2.26 15.45 -35.40
C ASP A 400 1.15 15.74 -34.40
#